data_54289ffd430cdffcdc553266508fa4b8
#
_entry.id   54289ffd430cdffcdc553266508fa4b8
#
_cell.length_a   1.000
_cell.length_b   1.000
_cell.length_c   1.000
_cell.angle_alpha   90.00
_cell.angle_beta   90.00
_cell.angle_gamma   90.00
#
_symmetry.space_group_name_H-M   'P 1'
#
loop_
_entity.id
_entity.type
_entity.pdbx_description
1 polymer ?
#
loop_
_entity_poly.entity_id
_entity_poly.type
_entity_poly.pdbx_seq_one_letter_code
_entity_poly.pdbx_strand_id
1 'polypeptide(L)'
;VSELLHALLEPGDKVCLEGNNQKQADFLAQALADLDPARVHDLHMVQSVLSLPSHLDVFERGIASKLDFSFSGPQSVRLANLVAEGRIQIGAIHTYLELFGRYFIDLTPRVALVAAQAADRHGNLYTGPNTEDTPVIVEATAFGGGIVIAQVNEIVDTLPRVDIPADWVNFVVQAPKPNHIEPLFTRDPAQISEIQVLMAMMAIKGIYAEYGVNRLNHGIGFDTAAIELLLPTYAESLGLKGKICQHWALNPHPALIPAIESGFVRSVHSFGSELGMEKYIAARGDVFFTGADGSMRSNRAFSQTAGLYACDMFIGSTLQIDLQGNSSTATRDRIAGFGGAPN
;
A
#
# COMPACT_ATOMS: atom_id res chain seq x y z
N VAL A 1 18.97 -3.01 -17.68
CA VAL A 1 17.53 -3.05 -17.34
C VAL A 1 16.71 -2.50 -18.48
N SER A 2 17.03 -1.32 -19.02
CA SER A 2 16.26 -0.73 -20.13
C SER A 2 16.22 -1.64 -21.37
N GLU A 3 17.31 -2.34 -21.70
CA GLU A 3 17.31 -3.34 -22.80
C GLU A 3 16.37 -4.52 -22.50
N LEU A 4 16.33 -4.99 -21.25
CA LEU A 4 15.41 -6.04 -20.84
C LEU A 4 13.96 -5.57 -21.00
N LEU A 5 13.64 -4.38 -20.49
CA LEU A 5 12.29 -3.83 -20.64
C LEU A 5 11.89 -3.60 -22.09
N HIS A 6 12.80 -3.11 -22.96
CA HIS A 6 12.55 -2.98 -24.39
C HIS A 6 12.34 -4.33 -25.11
N ALA A 7 12.93 -5.40 -24.61
CA ALA A 7 12.77 -6.73 -25.18
C ALA A 7 11.45 -7.41 -24.75
N LEU A 8 10.90 -7.02 -23.60
CA LEU A 8 9.74 -7.67 -23.00
C LEU A 8 8.44 -6.91 -23.21
N LEU A 9 8.50 -5.56 -23.24
CA LEU A 9 7.30 -4.73 -23.33
C LEU A 9 6.87 -4.49 -24.78
N GLU A 10 5.58 -4.59 -25.01
CA GLU A 10 4.91 -4.28 -26.25
C GLU A 10 3.98 -3.08 -26.07
N PRO A 11 3.73 -2.28 -27.14
CA PRO A 11 2.76 -1.20 -27.07
C PRO A 11 1.37 -1.70 -26.61
N GLY A 12 0.76 -0.96 -25.67
CA GLY A 12 -0.54 -1.31 -25.12
C GLY A 12 -0.53 -2.33 -23.99
N ASP A 13 0.64 -2.80 -23.56
CA ASP A 13 0.72 -3.75 -22.44
C ASP A 13 0.16 -3.20 -21.15
N LYS A 14 -0.43 -4.11 -20.38
CA LYS A 14 -0.81 -3.82 -19.00
C LYS A 14 0.36 -4.10 -18.07
N VAL A 15 0.86 -3.04 -17.44
CA VAL A 15 2.05 -3.08 -16.57
C VAL A 15 1.67 -2.69 -15.16
N CYS A 16 1.94 -3.57 -14.20
CA CYS A 16 1.87 -3.22 -12.79
C CYS A 16 3.24 -2.73 -12.31
N LEU A 17 3.26 -1.59 -11.63
CA LEU A 17 4.44 -1.04 -10.99
C LEU A 17 4.17 -0.88 -9.51
N GLU A 18 4.92 -1.61 -8.68
CA GLU A 18 4.80 -1.49 -7.22
C GLU A 18 5.35 -0.15 -6.74
N GLY A 19 4.53 0.60 -6.04
CA GLY A 19 4.82 1.98 -5.70
C GLY A 19 4.29 2.45 -4.35
N ASN A 20 4.16 1.57 -3.36
CA ASN A 20 3.74 1.96 -2.01
C ASN A 20 4.79 2.85 -1.33
N ASN A 21 4.40 3.72 -0.40
CA ASN A 21 5.32 4.62 0.31
C ASN A 21 6.44 3.86 1.03
N GLN A 22 6.14 2.71 1.56
CA GLN A 22 7.06 1.91 2.38
C GLN A 22 7.83 0.84 1.60
N LYS A 23 7.50 0.66 0.33
CA LYS A 23 8.22 -0.24 -0.58
C LYS A 23 7.94 0.10 -2.03
N GLN A 24 9.00 0.37 -2.79
CA GLN A 24 8.88 0.91 -4.13
C GLN A 24 9.86 0.26 -5.08
N ALA A 25 9.39 -0.04 -6.29
CA ALA A 25 10.23 -0.46 -7.41
C ALA A 25 10.83 0.75 -8.14
N ASP A 26 11.48 1.65 -7.40
CA ASP A 26 11.96 2.95 -7.86
C ASP A 26 13.00 2.87 -8.99
N PHE A 27 13.90 1.89 -8.93
CA PHE A 27 14.90 1.66 -9.98
C PHE A 27 14.24 1.17 -11.27
N LEU A 28 13.27 0.28 -11.19
CA LEU A 28 12.50 -0.19 -12.34
C LEU A 28 11.57 0.91 -12.88
N ALA A 29 10.98 1.73 -12.00
CA ALA A 29 10.16 2.86 -12.38
C ALA A 29 10.95 3.88 -13.22
N GLN A 30 12.17 4.20 -12.79
CA GLN A 30 13.06 5.10 -13.54
C GLN A 30 13.46 4.47 -14.89
N ALA A 31 13.82 3.19 -14.90
CA ALA A 31 14.19 2.50 -16.12
C ALA A 31 13.02 2.41 -17.12
N LEU A 32 11.78 2.24 -16.62
CA LEU A 32 10.57 2.27 -17.43
C LEU A 32 10.33 3.66 -18.05
N ALA A 33 10.48 4.71 -17.24
CA ALA A 33 10.32 6.08 -17.71
C ALA A 33 11.37 6.50 -18.75
N ASP A 34 12.55 5.90 -18.72
CA ASP A 34 13.67 6.20 -19.64
C ASP A 34 13.63 5.39 -20.96
N LEU A 35 12.57 4.62 -21.21
CA LEU A 35 12.41 3.89 -22.47
C LEU A 35 12.16 4.84 -23.67
N ASP A 36 12.44 4.33 -24.85
CA ASP A 36 12.15 5.03 -26.12
C ASP A 36 10.64 4.94 -26.44
N PRO A 37 9.90 6.06 -26.42
CA PRO A 37 8.46 6.05 -26.73
C PRO A 37 8.15 5.66 -28.18
N ALA A 38 9.12 5.67 -29.08
CA ALA A 38 8.92 5.15 -30.45
C ALA A 38 8.81 3.61 -30.47
N ARG A 39 9.27 2.93 -29.44
CA ARG A 39 9.26 1.46 -29.34
C ARG A 39 8.25 0.94 -28.32
N VAL A 40 8.12 1.63 -27.19
CA VAL A 40 7.22 1.26 -26.11
C VAL A 40 6.34 2.46 -25.80
N HIS A 41 5.05 2.33 -26.04
CA HIS A 41 4.06 3.39 -25.86
C HIS A 41 2.68 2.82 -25.52
N ASP A 42 1.75 3.70 -25.16
CA ASP A 42 0.36 3.34 -24.86
C ASP A 42 0.19 2.31 -23.73
N LEU A 43 1.17 2.19 -22.83
CA LEU A 43 1.06 1.26 -21.73
C LEU A 43 -0.14 1.63 -20.83
N HIS A 44 -0.81 0.59 -20.36
CA HIS A 44 -1.85 0.68 -19.33
C HIS A 44 -1.21 0.38 -17.97
N MET A 45 -0.94 1.44 -17.21
CA MET A 45 -0.35 1.30 -15.86
C MET A 45 -1.41 0.92 -14.84
N VAL A 46 -1.08 -0.06 -13.99
CA VAL A 46 -1.88 -0.45 -12.82
C VAL A 46 -1.02 -0.29 -11.58
N GLN A 47 -1.41 0.60 -10.67
CA GLN A 47 -0.59 0.96 -9.51
C GLN A 47 -1.49 1.19 -8.29
N SER A 48 -1.17 0.60 -7.15
CA SER A 48 -1.92 0.88 -5.93
C SER A 48 -1.65 2.31 -5.42
N VAL A 49 -0.40 2.74 -5.43
CA VAL A 49 0.01 4.07 -4.95
C VAL A 49 0.97 4.74 -5.94
N LEU A 50 0.76 6.02 -6.18
CA LEU A 50 1.62 6.89 -6.99
C LEU A 50 2.50 7.75 -6.08
N SER A 51 3.45 7.15 -5.38
CA SER A 51 4.23 7.86 -4.36
C SER A 51 5.40 8.68 -4.93
N LEU A 52 5.99 8.27 -6.06
CA LEU A 52 7.14 8.92 -6.65
C LEU A 52 6.79 9.75 -7.89
N PRO A 53 7.58 10.82 -8.20
CA PRO A 53 7.47 11.53 -9.47
C PRO A 53 7.62 10.61 -10.69
N SER A 54 8.54 9.64 -10.66
CA SER A 54 8.76 8.68 -11.76
C SER A 54 7.52 7.84 -12.13
N HIS A 55 6.58 7.67 -11.19
CA HIS A 55 5.31 7.00 -11.47
C HIS A 55 4.42 7.78 -12.45
N LEU A 56 4.60 9.09 -12.57
CA LEU A 56 3.91 9.93 -13.56
C LEU A 56 4.80 10.33 -14.74
N ASP A 57 6.12 10.23 -14.63
CA ASP A 57 7.04 10.56 -15.73
C ASP A 57 6.80 9.69 -16.95
N VAL A 58 6.38 8.43 -16.77
CA VAL A 58 6.03 7.50 -17.85
C VAL A 58 4.93 8.06 -18.77
N PHE A 59 4.00 8.85 -18.24
CA PHE A 59 2.94 9.50 -19.01
C PHE A 59 3.42 10.76 -19.71
N GLU A 60 4.23 11.56 -19.03
CA GLU A 60 4.79 12.78 -19.63
C GLU A 60 5.76 12.47 -20.78
N ARG A 61 6.43 11.33 -20.73
CA ARG A 61 7.35 10.86 -21.76
C ARG A 61 6.67 10.06 -22.88
N GLY A 62 5.35 9.84 -22.78
CA GLY A 62 4.59 9.13 -23.81
C GLY A 62 4.75 7.61 -23.81
N ILE A 63 5.28 7.04 -22.72
CA ILE A 63 5.41 5.57 -22.52
C ILE A 63 4.07 4.96 -22.15
N ALA A 64 3.29 5.63 -21.32
CA ALA A 64 1.98 5.18 -20.86
C ALA A 64 0.89 6.20 -21.20
N SER A 65 -0.35 5.73 -21.35
CA SER A 65 -1.50 6.58 -21.68
C SER A 65 -2.71 6.34 -20.77
N LYS A 66 -2.80 5.17 -20.11
CA LYS A 66 -3.93 4.79 -19.27
C LYS A 66 -3.47 4.40 -17.87
N LEU A 67 -4.26 4.74 -16.85
CA LEU A 67 -3.97 4.50 -15.44
C LEU A 67 -5.19 3.98 -14.69
N ASP A 68 -5.01 2.84 -14.01
CA ASP A 68 -5.85 2.37 -12.90
C ASP A 68 -5.03 2.45 -11.62
N PHE A 69 -5.59 3.05 -10.55
CA PHE A 69 -4.85 3.25 -9.30
C PHE A 69 -5.79 3.37 -8.09
N SER A 70 -5.21 3.37 -6.87
CA SER A 70 -5.98 3.55 -5.63
C SER A 70 -5.69 4.87 -4.94
N PHE A 71 -4.41 5.26 -4.84
CA PHE A 71 -4.02 6.47 -4.11
C PHE A 71 -2.84 7.19 -4.80
N SER A 72 -2.94 8.49 -4.97
CA SER A 72 -1.90 9.27 -5.64
C SER A 72 -1.01 10.09 -4.69
N GLY A 73 -1.40 10.21 -3.42
CA GLY A 73 -0.60 10.87 -2.39
C GLY A 73 -0.06 12.24 -2.79
N PRO A 74 1.26 12.43 -2.70
CA PRO A 74 1.91 13.69 -3.07
C PRO A 74 1.75 14.07 -4.54
N GLN A 75 1.46 13.10 -5.43
CA GLN A 75 1.31 13.33 -6.87
C GLN A 75 -0.09 13.79 -7.29
N SER A 76 -1.01 13.97 -6.36
CA SER A 76 -2.44 14.21 -6.62
C SER A 76 -2.73 15.46 -7.47
N VAL A 77 -1.93 16.54 -7.32
CA VAL A 77 -2.06 17.77 -8.12
C VAL A 77 -1.48 17.56 -9.52
N ARG A 78 -0.29 16.95 -9.61
CA ARG A 78 0.35 16.65 -10.90
C ARG A 78 -0.51 15.71 -11.74
N LEU A 79 -1.09 14.68 -11.10
CA LEU A 79 -2.02 13.76 -11.75
C LEU A 79 -3.23 14.49 -12.33
N ALA A 80 -3.85 15.40 -11.56
CA ALA A 80 -4.99 16.18 -12.04
C ALA A 80 -4.64 17.04 -13.27
N ASN A 81 -3.45 17.64 -13.28
CA ASN A 81 -2.98 18.43 -14.42
C ASN A 81 -2.78 17.54 -15.67
N LEU A 82 -2.11 16.40 -15.53
CA LEU A 82 -1.89 15.47 -16.66
C LEU A 82 -3.19 14.92 -17.24
N VAL A 83 -4.18 14.67 -16.38
CA VAL A 83 -5.54 14.27 -16.83
C VAL A 83 -6.23 15.44 -17.56
N ALA A 84 -6.15 16.65 -17.03
CA ALA A 84 -6.73 17.82 -17.69
C ALA A 84 -6.07 18.15 -19.04
N GLU A 85 -4.78 17.86 -19.20
CA GLU A 85 -4.02 17.98 -20.45
C GLU A 85 -4.31 16.85 -21.45
N GLY A 86 -5.07 15.83 -21.05
CA GLY A 86 -5.37 14.65 -21.88
C GLY A 86 -4.19 13.68 -22.06
N ARG A 87 -3.17 13.77 -21.20
CA ARG A 87 -2.01 12.86 -21.22
C ARG A 87 -2.28 11.54 -20.53
N ILE A 88 -3.25 11.52 -19.60
CA ILE A 88 -3.65 10.33 -18.86
C ILE A 88 -5.13 10.11 -19.02
N GLN A 89 -5.50 8.94 -19.49
CA GLN A 89 -6.85 8.41 -19.36
C GLN A 89 -6.96 7.63 -18.05
N ILE A 90 -7.79 8.09 -17.13
CA ILE A 90 -8.11 7.29 -15.94
C ILE A 90 -9.03 6.13 -16.35
N GLY A 91 -8.61 4.91 -16.06
CA GLY A 91 -9.43 3.71 -16.17
C GLY A 91 -10.45 3.68 -15.04
N ALA A 92 -9.96 3.56 -13.80
CA ALA A 92 -10.76 3.72 -12.60
C ALA A 92 -9.87 4.12 -11.41
N ILE A 93 -10.52 4.65 -10.37
CA ILE A 93 -9.95 4.86 -9.04
C ILE A 93 -10.54 3.77 -8.16
N HIS A 94 -9.70 2.93 -7.60
CA HIS A 94 -10.08 1.74 -6.85
C HIS A 94 -9.86 1.92 -5.35
N THR A 95 -10.56 1.15 -4.53
CA THR A 95 -10.06 0.81 -3.19
C THR A 95 -8.95 -0.24 -3.31
N TYR A 96 -8.12 -0.41 -2.29
CA TYR A 96 -7.10 -1.48 -2.31
C TYR A 96 -7.74 -2.85 -2.47
N LEU A 97 -8.82 -3.12 -1.73
CA LEU A 97 -9.52 -4.41 -1.79
C LEU A 97 -10.07 -4.69 -3.20
N GLU A 98 -10.69 -3.69 -3.82
CA GLU A 98 -11.20 -3.82 -5.19
C GLU A 98 -10.05 -4.04 -6.19
N LEU A 99 -8.98 -3.25 -6.10
CA LEU A 99 -7.83 -3.38 -6.98
C LEU A 99 -7.20 -4.77 -6.87
N PHE A 100 -7.03 -5.28 -5.65
CA PHE A 100 -6.47 -6.61 -5.42
C PHE A 100 -7.33 -7.71 -6.03
N GLY A 101 -8.65 -7.60 -5.94
CA GLY A 101 -9.56 -8.51 -6.63
C GLY A 101 -9.46 -8.40 -8.15
N ARG A 102 -9.38 -7.18 -8.68
CA ARG A 102 -9.30 -6.89 -10.11
C ARG A 102 -8.01 -7.36 -10.77
N TYR A 103 -6.90 -7.47 -10.03
CA TYR A 103 -5.68 -8.10 -10.54
C TYR A 103 -5.93 -9.55 -11.03
N PHE A 104 -6.86 -10.27 -10.41
CA PHE A 104 -7.19 -11.65 -10.80
C PHE A 104 -8.34 -11.76 -11.82
N ILE A 105 -8.98 -10.66 -12.19
CA ILE A 105 -10.18 -10.67 -13.07
C ILE A 105 -9.87 -10.03 -14.42
N ASP A 106 -9.62 -8.73 -14.45
CA ASP A 106 -9.51 -7.95 -15.69
C ASP A 106 -8.33 -6.98 -15.73
N LEU A 107 -7.70 -6.72 -14.59
CA LEU A 107 -6.48 -5.91 -14.49
C LEU A 107 -5.21 -6.77 -14.31
N THR A 108 -5.27 -8.06 -14.64
CA THR A 108 -4.09 -8.94 -14.56
C THR A 108 -2.93 -8.37 -15.38
N PRO A 109 -1.77 -8.10 -14.75
CA PRO A 109 -0.64 -7.53 -15.46
C PRO A 109 -0.02 -8.53 -16.45
N ARG A 110 0.38 -8.06 -17.63
CA ARG A 110 1.27 -8.83 -18.49
C ARG A 110 2.71 -8.77 -17.98
N VAL A 111 3.09 -7.62 -17.43
CA VAL A 111 4.40 -7.44 -16.80
C VAL A 111 4.21 -6.77 -15.44
N ALA A 112 4.82 -7.33 -14.43
CA ALA A 112 4.88 -6.76 -13.08
C ALA A 112 6.30 -6.35 -12.73
N LEU A 113 6.45 -5.14 -12.22
CA LEU A 113 7.69 -4.54 -11.74
C LEU A 113 7.56 -4.38 -10.23
N VAL A 114 8.25 -5.22 -9.46
CA VAL A 114 8.11 -5.28 -8.00
C VAL A 114 9.45 -5.07 -7.30
N ALA A 115 9.42 -4.81 -5.99
CA ALA A 115 10.60 -4.66 -5.16
C ALA A 115 10.67 -5.73 -4.07
N ALA A 116 11.88 -6.17 -3.73
CA ALA A 116 12.14 -7.02 -2.59
C ALA A 116 13.45 -6.61 -1.89
N GLN A 117 13.60 -7.02 -0.63
CA GLN A 117 14.81 -6.76 0.14
C GLN A 117 16.01 -7.51 -0.44
N ALA A 118 15.84 -8.81 -0.67
CA ALA A 118 16.90 -9.68 -1.17
C ALA A 118 16.36 -10.79 -2.06
N ALA A 119 17.24 -11.31 -2.93
CA ALA A 119 17.03 -12.57 -3.63
C ALA A 119 18.17 -13.55 -3.31
N ASP A 120 17.89 -14.85 -3.38
CA ASP A 120 18.95 -15.86 -3.44
C ASP A 120 19.39 -16.12 -4.90
N ARG A 121 20.39 -16.98 -5.08
CA ARG A 121 20.93 -17.33 -6.40
C ARG A 121 19.95 -18.15 -7.26
N HIS A 122 18.87 -18.66 -6.67
CA HIS A 122 17.84 -19.40 -7.37
C HIS A 122 16.69 -18.49 -7.85
N GLY A 123 16.66 -17.23 -7.36
CA GLY A 123 15.60 -16.27 -7.67
C GLY A 123 14.44 -16.25 -6.68
N ASN A 124 14.55 -16.97 -5.56
CA ASN A 124 13.58 -16.79 -4.46
C ASN A 124 13.75 -15.40 -3.85
N LEU A 125 12.64 -14.79 -3.41
CA LEU A 125 12.67 -13.45 -2.84
C LEU A 125 12.32 -13.45 -1.36
N TYR A 126 13.02 -12.59 -0.64
CA TYR A 126 12.67 -12.11 0.69
C TYR A 126 12.20 -10.67 0.59
N THR A 127 10.92 -10.41 0.90
CA THR A 127 10.32 -9.08 0.76
C THR A 127 10.80 -8.08 1.81
N GLY A 128 11.47 -8.54 2.86
CA GLY A 128 11.89 -7.71 3.98
C GLY A 128 10.78 -7.54 5.03
N PRO A 129 10.87 -6.51 5.88
CA PRO A 129 9.84 -6.23 6.87
C PRO A 129 8.55 -5.73 6.25
N ASN A 130 8.60 -5.15 5.04
CA ASN A 130 7.44 -4.63 4.33
C ASN A 130 7.10 -5.51 3.14
N THR A 131 5.99 -6.21 3.25
CA THR A 131 5.44 -7.06 2.19
C THR A 131 4.67 -6.23 1.17
N GLU A 132 3.89 -5.27 1.65
CA GLU A 132 3.02 -4.38 0.87
C GLU A 132 2.23 -5.16 -0.20
N ASP A 133 2.15 -4.65 -1.42
CA ASP A 133 1.34 -5.23 -2.49
C ASP A 133 2.03 -6.38 -3.23
N THR A 134 3.31 -6.67 -2.94
CA THR A 134 4.10 -7.66 -3.71
C THR A 134 3.38 -9.00 -3.87
N PRO A 135 2.81 -9.63 -2.82
CA PRO A 135 2.19 -10.94 -2.98
C PRO A 135 1.02 -10.94 -3.96
N VAL A 136 0.14 -9.96 -3.89
CA VAL A 136 -1.03 -9.89 -4.77
C VAL A 136 -0.63 -9.61 -6.21
N ILE A 137 0.34 -8.72 -6.43
CA ILE A 137 0.86 -8.40 -7.77
C ILE A 137 1.53 -9.62 -8.38
N VAL A 138 2.42 -10.28 -7.63
CA VAL A 138 3.19 -11.43 -8.13
C VAL A 138 2.29 -12.63 -8.38
N GLU A 139 1.42 -12.99 -7.44
CA GLU A 139 0.52 -14.14 -7.60
C GLU A 139 -0.43 -13.94 -8.79
N ALA A 140 -1.03 -12.76 -8.94
CA ALA A 140 -1.91 -12.48 -10.07
C ALA A 140 -1.17 -12.54 -11.41
N THR A 141 0.04 -11.95 -11.47
CA THR A 141 0.84 -11.92 -12.71
C THR A 141 1.33 -13.31 -13.08
N ALA A 142 1.96 -14.02 -12.15
CA ALA A 142 2.52 -15.36 -12.41
C ALA A 142 1.43 -16.38 -12.76
N PHE A 143 0.31 -16.38 -12.05
CA PHE A 143 -0.80 -17.30 -12.32
C PHE A 143 -1.57 -16.94 -13.60
N GLY A 144 -1.53 -15.66 -14.00
CA GLY A 144 -2.03 -15.19 -15.29
C GLY A 144 -1.10 -15.48 -16.48
N GLY A 145 0.07 -16.08 -16.23
CA GLY A 145 1.08 -16.34 -17.28
C GLY A 145 1.87 -15.10 -17.70
N GLY A 146 1.86 -14.05 -16.89
CA GLY A 146 2.62 -12.82 -17.10
C GLY A 146 4.08 -12.95 -16.66
N ILE A 147 4.80 -11.83 -16.74
CA ILE A 147 6.24 -11.73 -16.47
C ILE A 147 6.45 -10.90 -15.20
N VAL A 148 7.13 -11.48 -14.22
CA VAL A 148 7.51 -10.80 -12.97
C VAL A 148 8.99 -10.42 -13.03
N ILE A 149 9.27 -9.13 -12.87
CA ILE A 149 10.62 -8.56 -12.76
C ILE A 149 10.75 -7.94 -11.37
N ALA A 150 11.67 -8.47 -10.58
CA ALA A 150 11.91 -8.00 -9.23
C ALA A 150 13.22 -7.21 -9.15
N GLN A 151 13.17 -5.95 -8.67
CA GLN A 151 14.37 -5.30 -8.18
C GLN A 151 14.64 -5.73 -6.74
N VAL A 152 15.91 -5.93 -6.42
CA VAL A 152 16.35 -6.29 -5.07
C VAL A 152 17.49 -5.38 -4.61
N ASN A 153 17.59 -5.17 -3.29
CA ASN A 153 18.70 -4.42 -2.72
C ASN A 153 19.99 -5.23 -2.74
N GLU A 154 19.88 -6.55 -2.58
CA GLU A 154 21.03 -7.45 -2.54
C GLU A 154 20.70 -8.85 -3.07
N ILE A 155 21.74 -9.55 -3.54
CA ILE A 155 21.67 -10.98 -3.86
C ILE A 155 22.56 -11.73 -2.85
N VAL A 156 22.00 -12.71 -2.16
CA VAL A 156 22.64 -13.44 -1.06
C VAL A 156 22.66 -14.94 -1.34
N ASP A 157 23.48 -15.67 -0.60
CA ASP A 157 23.53 -17.13 -0.72
C ASP A 157 22.34 -17.81 -0.01
N THR A 158 21.87 -17.21 1.09
CA THR A 158 20.77 -17.76 1.89
C THR A 158 19.86 -16.63 2.38
N LEU A 159 18.57 -16.77 2.12
CA LEU A 159 17.54 -15.86 2.62
C LEU A 159 17.13 -16.19 4.05
N PRO A 160 16.72 -15.23 4.86
CA PRO A 160 16.11 -15.47 6.17
C PRO A 160 14.88 -16.37 6.08
N ARG A 161 14.10 -16.21 5.02
CA ARG A 161 12.95 -17.02 4.62
C ARG A 161 12.61 -16.73 3.14
N VAL A 162 11.81 -17.59 2.55
CA VAL A 162 11.30 -17.38 1.19
C VAL A 162 9.86 -16.84 1.28
N ASP A 163 9.67 -15.59 0.88
CA ASP A 163 8.33 -14.98 0.81
C ASP A 163 7.70 -15.23 -0.57
N ILE A 164 8.49 -15.10 -1.65
CA ILE A 164 8.07 -15.34 -3.04
C ILE A 164 8.97 -16.42 -3.62
N PRO A 165 8.43 -17.57 -4.05
CA PRO A 165 9.22 -18.62 -4.65
C PRO A 165 9.75 -18.24 -6.05
N ALA A 166 10.90 -18.75 -6.41
CA ALA A 166 11.58 -18.47 -7.68
C ALA A 166 10.73 -18.79 -8.91
N ASP A 167 9.88 -19.81 -8.83
CA ASP A 167 8.98 -20.21 -9.94
C ASP A 167 7.96 -19.13 -10.34
N TRP A 168 7.78 -18.12 -9.52
CA TRP A 168 6.88 -16.98 -9.80
C TRP A 168 7.64 -15.74 -10.28
N VAL A 169 8.96 -15.81 -10.40
CA VAL A 169 9.81 -14.67 -10.76
C VAL A 169 10.60 -15.01 -12.02
N ASN A 170 10.47 -14.17 -13.05
CA ASN A 170 11.17 -14.41 -14.32
C ASN A 170 12.56 -13.75 -14.33
N PHE A 171 12.68 -12.57 -13.70
CA PHE A 171 13.93 -11.83 -13.70
C PHE A 171 14.15 -11.17 -12.35
N VAL A 172 15.39 -11.24 -11.87
CA VAL A 172 15.86 -10.52 -10.69
C VAL A 172 16.91 -9.51 -11.11
N VAL A 173 16.76 -8.26 -10.69
CA VAL A 173 17.68 -7.17 -10.99
C VAL A 173 18.15 -6.54 -9.70
N GLN A 174 19.45 -6.56 -9.45
CA GLN A 174 20.01 -5.87 -8.30
C GLN A 174 20.05 -4.35 -8.59
N ALA A 175 19.37 -3.58 -7.75
CA ALA A 175 19.40 -2.13 -7.82
C ALA A 175 20.77 -1.58 -7.33
N PRO A 176 21.26 -0.47 -7.88
CA PRO A 176 22.56 0.11 -7.48
C PRO A 176 22.54 0.68 -6.06
N LYS A 177 21.40 0.88 -5.47
CA LYS A 177 21.16 1.32 -4.09
C LYS A 177 19.83 0.75 -3.59
N PRO A 178 19.63 0.67 -2.26
CA PRO A 178 18.37 0.19 -1.69
C PRO A 178 17.18 1.00 -2.20
N ASN A 179 16.05 0.34 -2.33
CA ASN A 179 14.79 0.96 -2.72
C ASN A 179 14.42 2.09 -1.75
N HIS A 180 13.82 3.13 -2.32
CA HIS A 180 13.35 4.27 -1.53
C HIS A 180 12.24 3.86 -0.57
N ILE A 181 12.30 4.40 0.66
CA ILE A 181 11.25 4.26 1.67
C ILE A 181 10.88 5.66 2.13
N GLU A 182 9.59 6.00 2.05
CA GLU A 182 9.09 7.29 2.49
C GLU A 182 8.43 7.19 3.86
N PRO A 183 8.90 7.96 4.87
CA PRO A 183 8.25 7.98 6.18
C PRO A 183 6.82 8.50 6.08
N LEU A 184 5.91 7.90 6.83
CA LEU A 184 4.55 8.43 6.94
C LEU A 184 4.56 9.79 7.64
N PHE A 185 3.82 10.76 7.10
CA PHE A 185 3.76 12.12 7.66
C PHE A 185 3.12 12.18 9.05
N THR A 186 2.36 11.17 9.44
CA THR A 186 1.67 11.08 10.73
C THR A 186 2.54 10.63 11.91
N ARG A 187 3.87 10.53 11.71
CA ARG A 187 4.81 10.08 12.76
C ARG A 187 4.92 11.01 13.94
N ASP A 188 4.70 12.29 13.76
CA ASP A 188 4.86 13.30 14.80
C ASP A 188 3.52 13.66 15.46
N PRO A 189 3.21 13.09 16.64
CA PRO A 189 1.97 13.39 17.36
C PRO A 189 1.82 14.86 17.76
N ALA A 190 2.91 15.62 17.81
CA ALA A 190 2.87 17.04 18.17
C ALA A 190 2.15 17.90 17.09
N GLN A 191 1.95 17.36 15.90
CA GLN A 191 1.20 18.02 14.82
C GLN A 191 -0.31 17.79 14.90
N ILE A 192 -0.78 16.95 15.80
CA ILE A 192 -2.21 16.70 16.04
C ILE A 192 -2.82 17.95 16.69
N SER A 193 -3.82 18.53 16.04
CA SER A 193 -4.51 19.71 16.51
C SER A 193 -5.58 19.39 17.56
N GLU A 194 -5.98 20.38 18.37
CA GLU A 194 -7.07 20.25 19.34
C GLU A 194 -8.39 19.83 18.69
N ILE A 195 -8.65 20.29 17.46
CA ILE A 195 -9.85 19.90 16.70
C ILE A 195 -9.81 18.41 16.38
N GLN A 196 -8.66 17.88 15.98
CA GLN A 196 -8.50 16.45 15.70
C GLN A 196 -8.65 15.60 16.96
N VAL A 197 -8.16 16.08 18.10
CA VAL A 197 -8.40 15.44 19.39
C VAL A 197 -9.90 15.40 19.72
N LEU A 198 -10.62 16.51 19.53
CA LEU A 198 -12.06 16.55 19.76
C LEU A 198 -12.82 15.61 18.79
N MET A 199 -12.46 15.60 17.52
CA MET A 199 -13.04 14.69 16.52
C MET A 199 -12.79 13.23 16.91
N ALA A 200 -11.59 12.89 17.38
CA ALA A 200 -11.25 11.56 17.85
C ALA A 200 -12.09 11.15 19.08
N MET A 201 -12.29 12.05 20.04
CA MET A 201 -13.18 11.79 21.19
C MET A 201 -14.63 11.54 20.75
N MET A 202 -15.12 12.32 19.76
CA MET A 202 -16.45 12.14 19.20
C MET A 202 -16.57 10.81 18.46
N ALA A 203 -15.56 10.42 17.65
CA ALA A 203 -15.53 9.15 16.95
C ALA A 203 -15.54 7.96 17.93
N ILE A 204 -14.72 8.00 18.98
CA ILE A 204 -14.67 6.94 20.00
C ILE A 204 -16.01 6.78 20.68
N LYS A 205 -16.62 7.88 21.15
CA LYS A 205 -17.88 7.83 21.90
C LYS A 205 -19.09 7.66 21.03
N GLY A 206 -19.21 8.43 19.94
CA GLY A 206 -20.42 8.53 19.12
C GLY A 206 -20.47 7.53 17.96
N ILE A 207 -19.34 6.89 17.63
CA ILE A 207 -19.30 5.90 16.56
C ILE A 207 -18.84 4.54 17.13
N TYR A 208 -17.60 4.43 17.61
CA TYR A 208 -17.06 3.13 17.99
C TYR A 208 -17.78 2.49 19.17
N ALA A 209 -18.09 3.27 20.19
CA ALA A 209 -18.84 2.76 21.34
C ALA A 209 -20.31 2.48 21.01
N GLU A 210 -20.94 3.35 20.22
CA GLU A 210 -22.36 3.23 19.85
C GLU A 210 -22.61 1.99 18.97
N TYR A 211 -21.73 1.74 17.99
CA TYR A 211 -21.87 0.62 17.05
C TYR A 211 -21.07 -0.62 17.45
N GLY A 212 -20.36 -0.59 18.57
CA GLY A 212 -19.53 -1.72 19.02
C GLY A 212 -18.41 -2.10 18.06
N VAL A 213 -17.79 -1.10 17.40
CA VAL A 213 -16.77 -1.31 16.38
C VAL A 213 -15.54 -1.97 16.99
N ASN A 214 -15.26 -3.20 16.57
CA ASN A 214 -14.22 -4.01 17.17
C ASN A 214 -13.11 -4.41 16.19
N ARG A 215 -13.42 -4.54 14.89
CA ARG A 215 -12.48 -4.86 13.81
C ARG A 215 -12.45 -3.68 12.84
N LEU A 216 -11.30 -3.04 12.69
CA LEU A 216 -11.23 -1.80 11.93
C LEU A 216 -9.93 -1.63 11.15
N ASN A 217 -10.01 -0.77 10.15
CA ASN A 217 -8.87 -0.18 9.46
C ASN A 217 -8.92 1.33 9.65
N HIS A 218 -7.78 1.93 9.88
CA HIS A 218 -7.62 3.38 9.84
C HIS A 218 -6.86 3.80 8.57
N GLY A 219 -7.35 4.82 7.91
CA GLY A 219 -6.56 5.58 6.95
C GLY A 219 -5.39 6.29 7.65
N ILE A 220 -4.32 6.55 6.91
CA ILE A 220 -3.20 7.35 7.40
C ILE A 220 -3.66 8.80 7.53
N GLY A 221 -3.57 9.36 8.74
CA GLY A 221 -3.96 10.75 9.00
C GLY A 221 -3.79 11.11 10.47
N PHE A 222 -3.69 12.42 10.76
CA PHE A 222 -3.61 12.91 12.14
C PHE A 222 -4.91 12.66 12.92
N ASP A 223 -6.06 12.62 12.24
CA ASP A 223 -7.36 12.34 12.86
C ASP A 223 -7.40 10.91 13.42
N THR A 224 -6.95 9.94 12.64
CA THR A 224 -6.90 8.53 13.03
C THR A 224 -5.80 8.27 14.05
N ALA A 225 -4.64 8.91 13.90
CA ALA A 225 -3.58 8.86 14.91
C ALA A 225 -4.05 9.42 16.28
N ALA A 226 -4.86 10.47 16.27
CA ALA A 226 -5.45 11.00 17.50
C ALA A 226 -6.41 9.98 18.15
N ILE A 227 -7.22 9.26 17.38
CA ILE A 227 -8.08 8.18 17.90
C ILE A 227 -7.22 7.11 18.60
N GLU A 228 -6.17 6.64 17.93
CA GLU A 228 -5.27 5.60 18.44
C GLU A 228 -4.61 5.99 19.76
N LEU A 229 -4.12 7.23 19.87
CA LEU A 229 -3.52 7.77 21.10
C LEU A 229 -4.52 7.94 22.25
N LEU A 230 -5.81 8.16 21.94
CA LEU A 230 -6.85 8.34 22.94
C LEU A 230 -7.47 7.03 23.45
N LEU A 231 -7.17 5.89 22.82
CA LEU A 231 -7.69 4.59 23.28
C LEU A 231 -7.23 4.26 24.72
N PRO A 232 -5.93 4.32 25.07
CA PRO A 232 -5.47 3.95 26.41
C PRO A 232 -5.77 4.99 27.48
N THR A 233 -6.34 6.12 27.12
CA THR A 233 -6.66 7.22 28.06
C THR A 233 -8.17 7.50 28.07
N TYR A 234 -8.66 8.24 27.11
CA TYR A 234 -10.07 8.66 27.05
C TYR A 234 -11.03 7.45 26.92
N ALA A 235 -10.77 6.52 25.98
CA ALA A 235 -11.66 5.39 25.82
C ALA A 235 -11.62 4.44 27.03
N GLU A 236 -10.47 4.28 27.68
CA GLU A 236 -10.36 3.51 28.91
C GLU A 236 -11.13 4.17 30.05
N SER A 237 -11.10 5.51 30.18
CA SER A 237 -11.89 6.24 31.18
C SER A 237 -13.40 6.07 31.00
N LEU A 238 -13.85 5.78 29.79
CA LEU A 238 -15.25 5.44 29.48
C LEU A 238 -15.60 3.96 29.69
N GLY A 239 -14.67 3.14 30.17
CA GLY A 239 -14.86 1.71 30.36
C GLY A 239 -15.01 0.91 29.07
N LEU A 240 -14.39 1.36 27.97
CA LEU A 240 -14.52 0.77 26.62
C LEU A 240 -13.46 -0.28 26.31
N LYS A 241 -12.42 -0.42 27.13
CA LYS A 241 -11.39 -1.45 26.95
C LYS A 241 -12.01 -2.86 26.92
N GLY A 242 -11.61 -3.64 25.92
CA GLY A 242 -12.15 -4.98 25.68
C GLY A 242 -13.55 -5.00 25.05
N LYS A 243 -14.11 -3.85 24.68
CA LYS A 243 -15.42 -3.74 24.04
C LYS A 243 -15.34 -3.23 22.59
N ILE A 244 -14.35 -2.38 22.30
CA ILE A 244 -14.14 -1.77 20.99
C ILE A 244 -12.66 -1.86 20.59
N CYS A 245 -12.36 -1.71 19.29
CA CYS A 245 -11.03 -1.48 18.73
C CYS A 245 -9.98 -2.54 19.10
N GLN A 246 -10.37 -3.81 19.21
CA GLN A 246 -9.44 -4.86 19.61
C GLN A 246 -8.63 -5.44 18.46
N HIS A 247 -9.16 -5.43 17.23
CA HIS A 247 -8.57 -6.11 16.07
C HIS A 247 -8.42 -5.14 14.91
N TRP A 248 -7.21 -5.07 14.34
CA TRP A 248 -6.85 -4.06 13.37
C TRP A 248 -6.28 -4.67 12.09
N ALA A 249 -6.58 -4.04 10.95
CA ALA A 249 -5.92 -4.27 9.68
C ALA A 249 -5.31 -2.95 9.23
N LEU A 250 -4.02 -2.75 9.41
CA LEU A 250 -3.29 -1.53 9.02
C LEU A 250 -1.78 -1.76 9.08
N ASN A 251 -1.03 -0.83 8.49
CA ASN A 251 0.41 -0.73 8.70
C ASN A 251 0.66 0.06 10.00
N PRO A 252 1.17 -0.59 11.06
CA PRO A 252 1.31 0.04 12.37
C PRO A 252 2.37 1.13 12.36
N HIS A 253 2.12 2.18 13.12
CA HIS A 253 3.02 3.29 13.36
C HIS A 253 3.11 3.60 14.88
N PRO A 254 4.09 4.42 15.33
CA PRO A 254 4.35 4.61 16.76
C PRO A 254 3.15 5.07 17.60
N ALA A 255 2.18 5.79 17.03
CA ALA A 255 0.99 6.24 17.77
C ALA A 255 0.10 5.08 18.26
N LEU A 256 0.17 3.91 17.64
CA LEU A 256 -0.58 2.73 18.05
C LEU A 256 0.05 1.98 19.25
N ILE A 257 1.35 2.16 19.49
CA ILE A 257 2.09 1.43 20.54
C ILE A 257 1.43 1.58 21.92
N PRO A 258 1.03 2.76 22.41
CA PRO A 258 0.38 2.89 23.71
C PRO A 258 -0.91 2.07 23.85
N ALA A 259 -1.69 1.97 22.77
CA ALA A 259 -2.92 1.16 22.76
C ALA A 259 -2.64 -0.34 22.79
N ILE A 260 -1.55 -0.78 22.15
CA ILE A 260 -1.09 -2.18 22.20
C ILE A 260 -0.57 -2.50 23.60
N GLU A 261 0.33 -1.69 24.16
CA GLU A 261 0.95 -1.94 25.46
C GLU A 261 -0.07 -1.89 26.61
N SER A 262 -1.10 -1.06 26.49
CA SER A 262 -2.21 -1.05 27.45
C SER A 262 -3.13 -2.28 27.34
N GLY A 263 -2.97 -3.12 26.31
CA GLY A 263 -3.84 -4.26 26.04
C GLY A 263 -5.22 -3.86 25.47
N PHE A 264 -5.35 -2.66 24.95
CA PHE A 264 -6.56 -2.22 24.25
C PHE A 264 -6.64 -2.91 22.88
N VAL A 265 -5.52 -2.91 22.14
CA VAL A 265 -5.37 -3.63 20.88
C VAL A 265 -4.83 -5.03 21.13
N ARG A 266 -5.51 -6.04 20.59
CA ARG A 266 -5.20 -7.46 20.81
C ARG A 266 -4.58 -8.14 19.59
N SER A 267 -4.92 -7.69 18.40
CA SER A 267 -4.34 -8.24 17.18
C SER A 267 -4.23 -7.20 16.08
N VAL A 268 -3.16 -7.29 15.31
CA VAL A 268 -2.91 -6.45 14.15
C VAL A 268 -2.55 -7.35 12.97
N HIS A 269 -3.32 -7.23 11.88
CA HIS A 269 -2.99 -7.76 10.58
C HIS A 269 -2.32 -6.64 9.79
N SER A 270 -1.03 -6.77 9.50
CA SER A 270 -0.27 -5.72 8.80
C SER A 270 0.36 -6.25 7.51
N PHE A 271 0.54 -5.35 6.53
CA PHE A 271 1.19 -5.62 5.25
C PHE A 271 2.63 -5.11 5.22
N GLY A 272 2.99 -4.30 6.17
CA GLY A 272 4.27 -3.68 6.39
C GLY A 272 4.24 -2.90 7.68
N SER A 273 5.13 -1.93 7.80
CA SER A 273 5.19 -1.06 8.97
C SER A 273 5.84 0.27 8.65
N GLU A 274 5.56 1.28 9.45
CA GLU A 274 6.33 2.51 9.46
C GLU A 274 7.79 2.23 9.85
N LEU A 275 8.71 3.03 9.32
CA LEU A 275 10.14 2.95 9.63
C LEU A 275 10.40 2.92 11.13
N GLY A 276 11.18 1.93 11.57
CA GLY A 276 11.57 1.74 12.96
C GLY A 276 10.61 0.88 13.78
N MET A 277 9.53 0.40 13.19
CA MET A 277 8.58 -0.51 13.85
C MET A 277 9.00 -1.98 13.78
N GLU A 278 9.96 -2.35 12.93
CA GLU A 278 10.31 -3.74 12.61
C GLU A 278 10.69 -4.55 13.86
N LYS A 279 11.50 -3.94 14.74
CA LYS A 279 11.91 -4.59 15.99
C LYS A 279 10.75 -4.75 16.96
N TYR A 280 9.87 -3.78 17.02
CA TYR A 280 8.69 -3.83 17.87
C TYR A 280 7.74 -4.93 17.40
N ILE A 281 7.44 -4.98 16.12
CA ILE A 281 6.58 -6.01 15.52
C ILE A 281 7.17 -7.41 15.77
N ALA A 282 8.46 -7.60 15.52
CA ALA A 282 9.13 -8.89 15.75
C ALA A 282 9.08 -9.34 17.23
N ALA A 283 9.08 -8.40 18.17
CA ALA A 283 9.00 -8.69 19.60
C ALA A 283 7.56 -8.96 20.08
N ARG A 284 6.54 -8.66 19.29
CA ARG A 284 5.12 -8.73 19.67
C ARG A 284 4.33 -9.72 18.80
N GLY A 285 4.87 -10.93 18.60
CA GLY A 285 4.17 -12.03 17.93
C GLY A 285 2.87 -12.47 18.60
N ASP A 286 2.60 -12.02 19.84
CA ASP A 286 1.33 -12.15 20.53
C ASP A 286 0.22 -11.27 19.94
N VAL A 287 0.59 -10.16 19.30
CA VAL A 287 -0.32 -9.15 18.73
C VAL A 287 -0.31 -9.20 17.19
N PHE A 288 0.88 -9.27 16.59
CA PHE A 288 1.00 -9.25 15.12
C PHE A 288 0.87 -10.65 14.54
N PHE A 289 0.08 -10.78 13.48
CA PHE A 289 -0.09 -12.05 12.78
C PHE A 289 1.19 -12.45 12.05
N THR A 290 1.98 -13.32 12.67
CA THR A 290 3.18 -13.90 12.08
C THR A 290 3.07 -15.41 11.94
N GLY A 291 3.71 -15.99 10.92
CA GLY A 291 3.92 -17.42 10.77
C GLY A 291 5.00 -17.94 11.73
N ALA A 292 5.11 -19.25 11.85
CA ALA A 292 6.17 -19.88 12.66
C ALA A 292 7.59 -19.60 12.13
N ASP A 293 7.71 -19.26 10.85
CA ASP A 293 8.93 -18.85 10.15
C ASP A 293 9.24 -17.36 10.29
N GLY A 294 8.43 -16.60 11.05
CA GLY A 294 8.55 -15.16 11.22
C GLY A 294 7.95 -14.35 10.05
N SER A 295 7.38 -14.99 9.04
CA SER A 295 6.69 -14.29 7.96
C SER A 295 5.40 -13.62 8.46
N MET A 296 5.06 -12.46 7.92
CA MET A 296 3.72 -11.92 8.08
C MET A 296 2.72 -12.82 7.34
N ARG A 297 1.56 -13.07 7.92
CA ARG A 297 0.51 -13.86 7.27
C ARG A 297 -0.08 -13.18 6.05
N SER A 298 0.18 -11.90 5.87
CA SER A 298 -0.14 -11.13 4.67
C SER A 298 0.76 -11.44 3.46
N ASN A 299 1.75 -12.33 3.56
CA ASN A 299 2.64 -12.71 2.46
C ASN A 299 1.96 -13.56 1.37
N ARG A 300 0.62 -13.55 1.30
CA ARG A 300 -0.18 -14.21 0.26
C ARG A 300 -1.35 -13.30 -0.12
N ALA A 301 -1.69 -13.26 -1.40
CA ALA A 301 -2.78 -12.43 -1.92
C ALA A 301 -4.11 -12.69 -1.20
N PHE A 302 -4.44 -13.94 -0.96
CA PHE A 302 -5.66 -14.30 -0.23
C PHE A 302 -5.68 -13.72 1.19
N SER A 303 -4.57 -13.80 1.91
CA SER A 303 -4.46 -13.26 3.27
C SER A 303 -4.56 -11.74 3.30
N GLN A 304 -3.96 -11.06 2.31
CA GLN A 304 -4.07 -9.60 2.16
C GLN A 304 -5.52 -9.19 1.93
N THR A 305 -6.18 -9.81 0.96
CA THR A 305 -7.58 -9.55 0.65
C THR A 305 -8.50 -9.83 1.83
N ALA A 306 -8.32 -10.98 2.50
CA ALA A 306 -9.11 -11.35 3.67
C ALA A 306 -8.91 -10.38 4.85
N GLY A 307 -7.70 -9.92 5.09
CA GLY A 307 -7.39 -8.94 6.15
C GLY A 307 -8.10 -7.61 5.93
N LEU A 308 -8.14 -7.12 4.69
CA LEU A 308 -8.88 -5.91 4.34
C LEU A 308 -10.40 -6.10 4.44
N TYR A 309 -10.90 -7.25 4.03
CA TYR A 309 -12.33 -7.55 4.04
C TYR A 309 -12.91 -7.78 5.46
N ALA A 310 -12.11 -8.27 6.40
CA ALA A 310 -12.55 -8.67 7.73
C ALA A 310 -12.72 -7.50 8.73
N CYS A 311 -13.06 -6.31 8.27
CA CYS A 311 -13.27 -5.13 9.09
C CYS A 311 -14.76 -4.83 9.28
N ASP A 312 -15.14 -4.38 10.49
CA ASP A 312 -16.47 -3.85 10.78
C ASP A 312 -16.62 -2.42 10.22
N MET A 313 -15.51 -1.67 10.20
CA MET A 313 -15.50 -0.27 9.82
C MET A 313 -14.14 0.16 9.29
N PHE A 314 -14.17 1.02 8.26
CA PHE A 314 -13.04 1.84 7.82
C PHE A 314 -13.25 3.29 8.21
N ILE A 315 -12.20 3.95 8.70
CA ILE A 315 -12.17 5.39 8.90
C ILE A 315 -11.12 5.98 7.98
N GLY A 316 -11.52 6.88 7.13
CA GLY A 316 -10.66 7.60 6.20
C GLY A 316 -11.10 9.04 6.03
N SER A 317 -10.37 9.79 5.21
CA SER A 317 -10.67 11.19 4.89
C SER A 317 -11.12 11.32 3.44
N THR A 318 -11.98 12.31 3.17
CA THR A 318 -12.40 12.66 1.81
C THR A 318 -12.15 14.15 1.55
N LEU A 319 -12.04 14.54 0.27
CA LEU A 319 -11.86 15.95 -0.11
C LEU A 319 -13.17 16.73 -0.13
N GLN A 320 -14.27 16.07 -0.49
CA GLN A 320 -15.59 16.67 -0.61
C GLN A 320 -16.67 15.70 -0.15
N ILE A 321 -17.74 16.24 0.38
CA ILE A 321 -18.96 15.51 0.69
C ILE A 321 -20.16 16.38 0.29
N ASP A 322 -21.18 15.80 -0.32
CA ASP A 322 -22.42 16.47 -0.63
C ASP A 322 -23.48 16.32 0.47
N LEU A 323 -24.62 16.99 0.30
CA LEU A 323 -25.71 16.94 1.28
C LEU A 323 -26.42 15.57 1.34
N GLN A 324 -26.21 14.70 0.39
CA GLN A 324 -26.72 13.35 0.33
C GLN A 324 -25.76 12.34 0.97
N GLY A 325 -24.55 12.79 1.38
CA GLY A 325 -23.52 11.93 1.97
C GLY A 325 -22.59 11.27 0.95
N ASN A 326 -22.67 11.62 -0.34
CA ASN A 326 -21.70 11.13 -1.33
C ASN A 326 -20.36 11.82 -1.13
N SER A 327 -19.28 11.03 -1.12
CA SER A 327 -17.91 11.54 -0.95
C SER A 327 -17.15 11.53 -2.28
N SER A 328 -16.20 12.46 -2.43
CA SER A 328 -15.28 12.50 -3.56
C SER A 328 -13.86 12.77 -3.11
N THR A 329 -12.93 12.00 -3.66
CA THR A 329 -11.48 12.18 -3.53
C THR A 329 -10.84 12.69 -4.82
N ALA A 330 -11.66 13.03 -5.82
CA ALA A 330 -11.26 13.64 -7.07
C ALA A 330 -11.93 15.00 -7.22
N THR A 331 -11.13 16.07 -7.30
CA THR A 331 -11.55 17.43 -7.58
C THR A 331 -10.90 17.91 -8.86
N ARG A 332 -11.29 19.12 -9.33
CA ARG A 332 -10.75 19.69 -10.57
C ARG A 332 -9.22 19.85 -10.53
N ASP A 333 -8.67 20.16 -9.38
CA ASP A 333 -7.26 20.50 -9.17
C ASP A 333 -6.48 19.43 -8.38
N ARG A 334 -7.17 18.36 -7.96
CA ARG A 334 -6.55 17.29 -7.19
C ARG A 334 -7.30 15.97 -7.38
N ILE A 335 -6.55 14.92 -7.68
CA ILE A 335 -7.08 13.55 -7.75
C ILE A 335 -6.30 12.71 -6.74
N ALA A 336 -6.85 12.53 -5.55
CA ALA A 336 -6.17 11.83 -4.46
C ALA A 336 -6.37 10.31 -4.49
N GLY A 337 -7.56 9.86 -4.88
CA GLY A 337 -7.94 8.45 -4.83
C GLY A 337 -8.41 7.99 -3.45
N PHE A 338 -8.82 6.75 -3.33
CA PHE A 338 -9.47 6.22 -2.12
C PHE A 338 -8.48 5.55 -1.16
N GLY A 339 -7.44 4.89 -1.67
CA GLY A 339 -6.56 4.07 -0.84
C GLY A 339 -7.32 2.91 -0.18
N GLY A 340 -7.23 2.83 1.15
CA GLY A 340 -7.91 1.79 1.94
C GLY A 340 -9.39 2.07 2.18
N ALA A 341 -9.85 3.32 2.11
CA ALA A 341 -11.24 3.70 2.30
C ALA A 341 -11.86 4.12 0.96
N PRO A 342 -13.13 3.81 0.70
CA PRO A 342 -14.05 2.95 1.45
C PRO A 342 -14.02 1.50 0.91
N ASN A 343 -13.52 0.57 1.68
CA ASN A 343 -13.56 -0.85 1.29
C ASN A 343 -14.87 -1.51 1.71
#